data_9ffe3ce4c56532240749d83e3c6d061e
#
_entry.id   9ffe3ce4c56532240749d83e3c6d061e
#
_cell.length_a   1.000
_cell.length_b   1.000
_cell.length_c   1.000
_cell.angle_alpha   90.00
_cell.angle_beta   90.00
_cell.angle_gamma   90.00
#
_symmetry.space_group_name_H-M   'P 1'
#
loop_
_entity.id
_entity.type
_entity.pdbx_description
1 polymer ?
#
loop_
_entity_poly.entity_id
_entity_poly.type
_entity_poly.pdbx_seq_one_letter_code
_entity_poly.pdbx_strand_id
1 'polypeptide(L)'
;MEAYQSTSVIVTALKKRLAKTSISPECIQLVSNTSREGTMALMKAKGYIDVLIPRGGRAVIENAIVPVIETGTGIVHIYIDKDADLAKAMKIVENAKMSRPSVCNAMEVCVVHEAIAPQILPLLKEKVCSLGGSTIAGVISLE
;
A
#
# COMPACT_ATOMS: atom_id res chain seq x y z
N MET A 1 -10.95 11.12 0.80
CA MET A 1 -11.85 11.87 1.71
C MET A 1 -12.72 11.00 2.61
N GLU A 2 -12.82 9.73 2.35
CA GLU A 2 -13.72 8.80 3.05
C GLU A 2 -13.44 8.66 4.56
N ALA A 3 -12.19 8.89 4.97
CA ALA A 3 -11.80 8.70 6.37
C ALA A 3 -11.86 9.97 7.25
N TYR A 4 -12.20 11.16 6.70
CA TYR A 4 -12.15 12.40 7.49
C TYR A 4 -13.09 12.37 8.70
N GLN A 5 -14.32 11.94 8.50
CA GLN A 5 -15.32 11.87 9.58
C GLN A 5 -14.88 10.90 10.68
N SER A 6 -14.45 9.71 10.31
CA SER A 6 -13.95 8.70 11.26
C SER A 6 -12.71 9.21 11.99
N THR A 7 -11.76 9.84 11.29
CA THR A 7 -10.55 10.42 11.88
C THR A 7 -10.91 11.56 12.85
N SER A 8 -11.87 12.41 12.51
CA SER A 8 -12.35 13.50 13.37
C SER A 8 -12.90 12.98 14.70
N VAL A 9 -13.70 11.91 14.67
CA VAL A 9 -14.21 11.26 15.89
C VAL A 9 -13.08 10.70 16.75
N ILE A 10 -12.12 10.02 16.11
CA ILE A 10 -10.95 9.45 16.80
C ILE A 10 -10.12 10.57 17.46
N VAL A 11 -9.78 11.64 16.71
CA VAL A 11 -9.00 12.76 17.26
C VAL A 11 -9.74 13.43 18.42
N THR A 12 -11.06 13.60 18.30
CA THR A 12 -11.88 14.16 19.40
C THR A 12 -11.83 13.28 20.64
N ALA A 13 -11.93 11.97 20.48
CA ALA A 13 -11.83 11.03 21.60
C ALA A 13 -10.45 11.05 22.26
N LEU A 14 -9.38 11.13 21.45
CA LEU A 14 -8.00 11.26 21.94
C LEU A 14 -7.79 12.56 22.72
N LYS A 15 -8.23 13.71 22.17
CA LYS A 15 -8.16 15.02 22.88
C LYS A 15 -8.90 14.99 24.22
N LYS A 16 -10.10 14.40 24.27
CA LYS A 16 -10.85 14.23 25.53
C LYS A 16 -10.09 13.38 26.54
N ARG A 17 -9.34 12.38 26.09
CA ARG A 17 -8.52 11.55 26.99
C ARG A 17 -7.28 12.29 27.47
N LEU A 18 -6.58 12.99 26.56
CA LEU A 18 -5.40 13.81 26.87
C LEU A 18 -5.72 14.90 27.89
N ALA A 19 -6.88 15.54 27.81
CA ALA A 19 -7.32 16.56 28.76
C ALA A 19 -7.41 16.05 30.22
N LYS A 20 -7.36 14.73 30.45
CA LYS A 20 -7.31 14.10 31.76
C LYS A 20 -5.87 13.75 32.22
N THR A 21 -4.87 14.18 31.48
CA THR A 21 -3.44 13.92 31.74
C THR A 21 -2.68 15.25 31.81
N SER A 22 -1.39 15.19 32.07
CA SER A 22 -0.49 16.36 32.03
C SER A 22 -0.09 16.76 30.60
N ILE A 23 -0.54 16.02 29.56
CA ILE A 23 -0.20 16.28 28.18
C ILE A 23 -1.26 17.20 27.56
N SER A 24 -0.83 18.26 26.87
CA SER A 24 -1.76 19.16 26.18
C SER A 24 -2.56 18.41 25.11
N PRO A 25 -3.89 18.58 25.04
CA PRO A 25 -4.70 18.04 23.94
C PRO A 25 -4.30 18.58 22.58
N GLU A 26 -3.59 19.71 22.51
CA GLU A 26 -3.14 20.31 21.25
C GLU A 26 -1.93 19.61 20.63
N CYS A 27 -1.34 18.61 21.28
CA CYS A 27 -0.30 17.75 20.69
C CYS A 27 -0.83 16.88 19.54
N ILE A 28 -2.16 16.73 19.42
CA ILE A 28 -2.82 16.04 18.30
C ILE A 28 -3.77 17.00 17.62
N GLN A 29 -3.59 17.18 16.31
CA GLN A 29 -4.43 18.06 15.52
C GLN A 29 -4.88 17.35 14.23
N LEU A 30 -6.03 17.76 13.73
CA LEU A 30 -6.57 17.31 12.44
C LEU A 30 -6.72 18.53 11.53
N VAL A 31 -6.09 18.47 10.37
CA VAL A 31 -6.23 19.50 9.35
C VAL A 31 -7.61 19.39 8.71
N SER A 32 -8.39 20.45 8.78
CA SER A 32 -9.75 20.50 8.23
C SER A 32 -9.78 20.61 6.71
N ASN A 33 -8.76 21.22 6.11
CA ASN A 33 -8.65 21.34 4.65
C ASN A 33 -8.17 20.03 4.04
N THR A 34 -9.09 19.30 3.40
CA THR A 34 -8.83 18.00 2.75
C THR A 34 -8.54 18.14 1.25
N SER A 35 -8.33 19.36 0.75
CA SER A 35 -8.02 19.61 -0.66
C SER A 35 -6.56 19.24 -1.00
N ARG A 36 -6.28 19.09 -2.30
CA ARG A 36 -4.91 18.91 -2.78
C ARG A 36 -4.05 20.14 -2.50
N GLU A 37 -4.63 21.32 -2.59
CA GLU A 37 -3.93 22.58 -2.28
C GLU A 37 -3.54 22.65 -0.81
N GLY A 38 -4.43 22.24 0.11
CA GLY A 38 -4.11 22.13 1.53
C GLY A 38 -2.95 21.16 1.80
N THR A 39 -2.95 20.02 1.13
CA THR A 39 -1.83 19.06 1.20
C THR A 39 -0.53 19.67 0.68
N MET A 40 -0.55 20.36 -0.46
CA MET A 40 0.62 21.01 -1.03
C MET A 40 1.14 22.16 -0.13
N ALA A 41 0.25 22.88 0.55
CA ALA A 41 0.64 23.91 1.51
C ALA A 41 1.40 23.32 2.70
N LEU A 42 0.95 22.17 3.24
CA LEU A 42 1.65 21.46 4.31
C LEU A 42 3.05 21.00 3.89
N MET A 43 3.20 20.50 2.66
CA MET A 43 4.49 20.05 2.13
C MET A 43 5.51 21.18 1.99
N LYS A 44 5.04 22.41 1.84
CA LYS A 44 5.85 23.61 1.70
C LYS A 44 5.99 24.40 3.00
N ALA A 45 5.39 23.96 4.10
CA ALA A 45 5.32 24.66 5.37
C ALA A 45 6.63 24.54 6.18
N LYS A 46 7.77 24.85 5.55
CA LYS A 46 9.08 24.88 6.20
C LYS A 46 9.09 25.89 7.36
N GLY A 47 9.61 25.46 8.51
CA GLY A 47 9.61 26.27 9.74
C GLY A 47 8.36 26.12 10.61
N TYR A 48 7.32 25.44 10.09
CA TYR A 48 6.12 25.05 10.85
C TYR A 48 6.00 23.54 11.00
N ILE A 49 6.60 22.79 10.11
CA ILE A 49 6.61 21.31 10.10
C ILE A 49 8.05 20.85 10.03
N ASP A 50 8.48 20.03 10.97
CA ASP A 50 9.83 19.47 11.05
C ASP A 50 9.99 18.26 10.14
N VAL A 51 8.97 17.41 10.03
CA VAL A 51 9.00 16.17 9.24
C VAL A 51 7.61 15.78 8.75
N LEU A 52 7.55 15.24 7.55
CA LEU A 52 6.35 14.65 6.96
C LEU A 52 6.50 13.13 6.86
N ILE A 53 5.42 12.42 7.19
CA ILE A 53 5.30 10.97 6.96
C ILE A 53 4.11 10.74 6.03
N PRO A 54 4.30 10.94 4.71
CA PRO A 54 3.21 10.86 3.76
C PRO A 54 2.70 9.43 3.60
N ARG A 55 1.39 9.31 3.40
CA ARG A 55 0.72 8.11 2.95
C ARG A 55 -0.02 8.45 1.66
N GLY A 56 0.51 8.06 0.52
CA GLY A 56 -0.08 8.41 -0.76
C GLY A 56 0.89 8.24 -1.93
N GLY A 57 0.50 8.74 -3.10
CA GLY A 57 1.24 8.60 -4.33
C GLY A 57 2.54 9.42 -4.37
N ARG A 58 3.47 9.00 -5.22
CA ARG A 58 4.83 9.54 -5.39
C ARG A 58 4.87 11.06 -5.64
N ALA A 59 3.90 11.58 -6.39
CA ALA A 59 3.81 13.01 -6.71
C ALA A 59 3.69 13.92 -5.46
N VAL A 60 3.21 13.37 -4.33
CA VAL A 60 3.10 14.07 -3.06
C VAL A 60 4.48 14.30 -2.46
N ILE A 61 5.37 13.33 -2.62
CA ILE A 61 6.71 13.30 -2.02
C ILE A 61 7.66 14.19 -2.81
N GLU A 62 7.59 14.16 -4.14
CA GLU A 62 8.46 14.92 -5.04
C GLU A 62 8.34 16.45 -4.92
N ASN A 63 7.22 16.93 -4.38
CA ASN A 63 6.96 18.37 -4.20
C ASN A 63 7.21 18.88 -2.78
N ALA A 64 7.67 18.02 -1.86
CA ALA A 64 7.92 18.41 -0.48
C ALA A 64 9.23 19.19 -0.34
N ILE A 65 9.17 20.34 0.36
CA ILE A 65 10.35 21.11 0.78
C ILE A 65 10.71 20.77 2.24
N VAL A 66 9.71 20.31 3.01
CA VAL A 66 9.89 19.79 4.37
C VAL A 66 10.52 18.41 4.28
N PRO A 67 11.43 18.03 5.20
CA PRO A 67 11.98 16.68 5.26
C PRO A 67 10.89 15.60 5.28
N VAL A 68 11.10 14.53 4.51
CA VAL A 68 10.11 13.45 4.34
C VAL A 68 10.69 12.13 4.79
N ILE A 69 9.94 11.39 5.62
CA ILE A 69 10.20 9.97 5.87
C ILE A 69 9.24 9.19 4.99
N GLU A 70 9.75 8.63 3.91
CA GLU A 70 8.96 7.82 2.99
C GLU A 70 9.21 6.33 3.17
N THR A 71 8.15 5.56 2.98
CA THR A 71 8.28 4.12 2.74
C THR A 71 8.31 3.95 1.22
N GLY A 72 9.42 3.50 0.66
CA GLY A 72 9.57 3.28 -0.78
C GLY A 72 8.43 2.45 -1.39
N THR A 73 8.42 2.35 -2.71
CA THR A 73 7.45 1.51 -3.44
C THR A 73 7.75 0.05 -3.15
N GLY A 74 6.81 -0.65 -2.50
CA GLY A 74 6.89 -2.09 -2.33
C GLY A 74 6.41 -2.81 -3.59
N ILE A 75 7.17 -3.83 -4.03
CA ILE A 75 6.74 -4.77 -5.06
C ILE A 75 6.68 -6.13 -4.42
N VAL A 76 5.49 -6.66 -4.22
CA VAL A 76 5.30 -7.93 -3.53
C VAL A 76 5.52 -9.09 -4.50
N HIS A 77 6.45 -9.96 -4.16
CA HIS A 77 6.80 -11.14 -4.94
C HIS A 77 6.32 -12.41 -4.26
N ILE A 78 5.81 -13.35 -5.04
CA ILE A 78 5.59 -14.73 -4.63
C ILE A 78 6.46 -15.62 -5.51
N TYR A 79 7.26 -16.49 -4.88
CA TYR A 79 8.02 -17.52 -5.59
C TYR A 79 7.34 -18.88 -5.41
N ILE A 80 7.18 -19.61 -6.52
CA ILE A 80 6.64 -20.96 -6.54
C ILE A 80 7.77 -21.92 -6.94
N ASP A 81 8.21 -22.68 -5.96
CA ASP A 81 9.28 -23.67 -6.13
C ASP A 81 8.79 -24.93 -6.87
N LYS A 82 9.75 -25.68 -7.45
CA LYS A 82 9.46 -26.94 -8.15
C LYS A 82 8.77 -28.00 -7.26
N ASP A 83 9.06 -27.97 -5.96
CA ASP A 83 8.52 -28.93 -4.98
C ASP A 83 7.23 -28.39 -4.31
N ALA A 84 6.69 -27.26 -4.79
CA ALA A 84 5.49 -26.66 -4.24
C ALA A 84 4.23 -27.51 -4.52
N ASP A 85 3.31 -27.57 -3.55
CA ASP A 85 1.96 -28.04 -3.76
C ASP A 85 1.21 -27.03 -4.66
N LEU A 86 1.00 -27.40 -5.91
CA LEU A 86 0.38 -26.52 -6.90
C LEU A 86 -1.04 -26.08 -6.51
N ALA A 87 -1.81 -26.92 -5.84
CA ALA A 87 -3.17 -26.58 -5.42
C ALA A 87 -3.16 -25.50 -4.32
N LYS A 88 -2.20 -25.58 -3.39
CA LYS A 88 -1.98 -24.52 -2.39
C LYS A 88 -1.42 -23.25 -3.02
N ALA A 89 -0.42 -23.38 -3.90
CA ALA A 89 0.18 -22.25 -4.59
C ALA A 89 -0.86 -21.42 -5.33
N MET A 90 -1.76 -22.07 -6.08
CA MET A 90 -2.86 -21.40 -6.80
C MET A 90 -3.77 -20.62 -5.87
N LYS A 91 -4.17 -21.20 -4.72
CA LYS A 91 -5.02 -20.51 -3.74
C LYS A 91 -4.33 -19.32 -3.11
N ILE A 92 -3.02 -19.44 -2.82
CA ILE A 92 -2.22 -18.34 -2.24
C ILE A 92 -2.11 -17.18 -3.24
N VAL A 93 -1.75 -17.47 -4.50
CA VAL A 93 -1.63 -16.47 -5.56
C VAL A 93 -2.96 -15.77 -5.82
N GLU A 94 -4.04 -16.54 -5.93
CA GLU A 94 -5.40 -15.98 -6.06
C GLU A 94 -5.72 -15.01 -4.93
N ASN A 95 -5.56 -15.43 -3.69
CA ASN A 95 -5.84 -14.58 -2.54
C ASN A 95 -4.93 -13.35 -2.50
N ALA A 96 -3.63 -13.51 -2.75
CA ALA A 96 -2.65 -12.44 -2.69
C ALA A 96 -2.85 -11.36 -3.77
N LYS A 97 -3.39 -11.74 -4.94
CA LYS A 97 -3.66 -10.79 -6.03
C LYS A 97 -5.07 -10.27 -6.03
N MET A 98 -6.07 -11.14 -5.81
CA MET A 98 -7.46 -10.83 -6.13
C MET A 98 -8.29 -10.37 -4.94
N SER A 99 -7.86 -10.60 -3.70
CA SER A 99 -8.63 -10.18 -2.52
C SER A 99 -8.75 -8.65 -2.42
N ARG A 100 -7.67 -7.91 -2.68
CA ARG A 100 -7.62 -6.43 -2.76
C ARG A 100 -6.46 -5.99 -3.64
N PRO A 101 -6.64 -5.92 -4.96
CA PRO A 101 -5.52 -5.70 -5.89
C PRO A 101 -4.87 -4.32 -5.81
N SER A 102 -5.54 -3.34 -5.20
CA SER A 102 -5.06 -1.94 -5.10
C SER A 102 -4.27 -1.65 -3.82
N VAL A 103 -4.08 -2.62 -2.91
CA VAL A 103 -3.34 -2.40 -1.67
C VAL A 103 -1.84 -2.69 -1.85
N CYS A 104 -1.02 -2.03 -1.01
CA CYS A 104 0.45 -2.10 -1.09
C CYS A 104 1.05 -3.49 -0.81
N ASN A 105 0.29 -4.42 -0.23
CA ASN A 105 0.68 -5.81 0.01
C ASN A 105 0.02 -6.80 -0.94
N ALA A 106 -0.66 -6.34 -2.00
CA ALA A 106 -1.12 -7.23 -3.06
C ALA A 106 0.09 -7.73 -3.88
N MET A 107 0.02 -8.97 -4.33
CA MET A 107 1.06 -9.53 -5.19
C MET A 107 1.15 -8.76 -6.52
N GLU A 108 2.35 -8.32 -6.88
CA GLU A 108 2.64 -7.67 -8.15
C GLU A 108 3.39 -8.62 -9.10
N VAL A 109 4.26 -9.47 -8.55
CA VAL A 109 5.12 -10.38 -9.31
C VAL A 109 4.95 -11.79 -8.79
N CYS A 110 4.79 -12.75 -9.71
CA CYS A 110 4.84 -14.17 -9.42
C CYS A 110 6.03 -14.77 -10.17
N VAL A 111 7.01 -15.27 -9.42
CA VAL A 111 8.19 -15.96 -9.94
C VAL A 111 7.94 -17.46 -9.83
N VAL A 112 8.19 -18.20 -10.89
CA VAL A 112 7.91 -19.64 -10.97
C VAL A 112 9.17 -20.37 -11.37
N HIS A 113 9.48 -21.47 -10.68
CA HIS A 113 10.59 -22.34 -11.07
C HIS A 113 10.35 -22.91 -12.47
N GLU A 114 11.37 -22.92 -13.31
CA GLU A 114 11.31 -23.31 -14.72
C GLU A 114 10.66 -24.70 -14.92
N ALA A 115 11.02 -25.68 -14.11
CA ALA A 115 10.55 -27.05 -14.23
C ALA A 115 9.02 -27.22 -14.13
N ILE A 116 8.33 -26.29 -13.43
CA ILE A 116 6.86 -26.33 -13.26
C ILE A 116 6.13 -25.25 -14.03
N ALA A 117 6.86 -24.33 -14.65
CA ALA A 117 6.27 -23.21 -15.43
C ALA A 117 5.28 -23.68 -16.50
N PRO A 118 5.56 -24.73 -17.30
CA PRO A 118 4.61 -25.23 -18.30
C PRO A 118 3.27 -25.72 -17.71
N GLN A 119 3.28 -26.17 -16.47
CA GLN A 119 2.09 -26.69 -15.81
C GLN A 119 1.28 -25.58 -15.14
N ILE A 120 1.97 -24.66 -14.43
CA ILE A 120 1.29 -23.67 -13.56
C ILE A 120 0.90 -22.40 -14.31
N LEU A 121 1.66 -21.96 -15.30
CA LEU A 121 1.38 -20.69 -16.01
C LEU A 121 0.03 -20.68 -16.73
N PRO A 122 -0.40 -21.76 -17.42
CA PRO A 122 -1.74 -21.81 -18.01
C PRO A 122 -2.85 -21.71 -16.96
N LEU A 123 -2.69 -22.39 -15.81
CA LEU A 123 -3.66 -22.37 -14.71
C LEU A 123 -3.75 -20.98 -14.08
N LEU A 124 -2.61 -20.32 -13.86
CA LEU A 124 -2.56 -18.94 -13.34
C LEU A 124 -3.28 -17.98 -14.29
N LYS A 125 -3.00 -18.09 -15.59
CA LYS A 125 -3.64 -17.26 -16.61
C LYS A 125 -5.15 -17.43 -16.63
N GLU A 126 -5.62 -18.65 -16.69
CA GLU A 126 -7.06 -18.98 -16.67
C GLU A 126 -7.74 -18.42 -15.43
N LYS A 127 -7.12 -18.64 -14.26
CA LYS A 127 -7.66 -18.18 -12.97
C LYS A 127 -7.74 -16.68 -12.88
N VAL A 128 -6.68 -15.96 -13.24
CA VAL A 128 -6.66 -14.49 -13.20
C VAL A 128 -7.64 -13.89 -14.20
N CYS A 129 -7.71 -14.43 -15.41
CA CYS A 129 -8.68 -13.98 -16.43
C CYS A 129 -10.14 -14.24 -16.00
N SER A 130 -10.43 -15.37 -15.35
CA SER A 130 -11.79 -15.69 -14.86
C SER A 130 -12.28 -14.72 -13.78
N LEU A 131 -11.37 -14.07 -13.08
CA LEU A 131 -11.65 -13.10 -12.04
C LEU A 131 -11.62 -11.63 -12.53
N GLY A 132 -11.56 -11.42 -13.86
CA GLY A 132 -11.55 -10.09 -14.47
C GLY A 132 -10.19 -9.37 -14.42
N GLY A 133 -9.11 -10.08 -14.10
CA GLY A 133 -7.76 -9.56 -14.14
C GLY A 133 -7.14 -9.66 -15.55
N SER A 134 -6.25 -8.73 -15.87
CA SER A 134 -5.34 -8.83 -17.02
C SER A 134 -3.96 -9.23 -16.53
N THR A 135 -3.32 -10.19 -17.17
CA THR A 135 -1.94 -10.57 -16.91
C THR A 135 -1.03 -10.08 -18.03
N ILE A 136 0.03 -9.37 -17.63
CA ILE A 136 1.19 -9.19 -18.51
C ILE A 136 2.22 -10.19 -18.00
N ALA A 137 2.44 -11.28 -18.75
CA ALA A 137 3.46 -12.26 -18.39
C ALA A 137 4.76 -11.92 -19.10
N GLY A 138 5.77 -11.54 -18.33
CA GLY A 138 7.16 -11.65 -18.74
C GLY A 138 7.73 -12.90 -18.08
N VAL A 139 8.23 -13.85 -18.83
CA VAL A 139 8.96 -15.01 -18.29
C VAL A 139 10.42 -14.60 -18.12
N ILE A 140 10.88 -14.54 -16.88
CA ILE A 140 12.31 -14.48 -16.56
C ILE A 140 12.68 -15.87 -16.06
N SER A 141 13.40 -16.65 -16.85
CA SER A 141 14.04 -17.88 -16.38
C SER A 141 15.26 -17.50 -15.54
N LEU A 142 15.31 -17.98 -14.31
CA LEU A 142 16.51 -17.99 -13.48
C LEU A 142 17.17 -19.36 -13.73
N GLU A 143 18.35 -19.36 -14.35
CA GLU A 143 19.25 -20.54 -14.43
C GLU A 143 19.86 -20.83 -13.07
#